data_887b107b9d0f2f6779f8d8549aae1592
#
_entry.id   887b107b9d0f2f6779f8d8549aae1592
#
_cell.length_a   1.000
_cell.length_b   1.000
_cell.length_c   1.000
_cell.angle_alpha   90.00
_cell.angle_beta   90.00
_cell.angle_gamma   90.00
#
_symmetry.space_group_name_H-M   'P 1'
#
loop_
_entity.id
_entity.type
_entity.pdbx_description
1 polymer ?
#
loop_
_entity_poly.entity_id
_entity_poly.type
_entity_poly.pdbx_seq_one_letter_code
_entity_poly.pdbx_strand_id
1 'polypeptide(L)'
;MSRGALMQLVAKGEMDKYLYDENIKTSVFQNSIRRITNFSKSSSSVYPTGNVTWNEKATFKIKPIGDLLSNMYFVVKLPSLSVSDFSENEITSEYRVKWQDYIGNFMIEKVTLRIGGQKIDEYTGEYLQFHTDLYNPSWSKLCMLGHDKSFIIPNTKIESQYVHIPLKFFFTDNITKSLPVLALSYQEIEVEIKLRPWSEVYLVLKQITSTLDELEKNAETSKLNFVHTTQTITQKNLSDIRLDCNYIFLEGEERKAIVDKKHEILITQTQHIKMGCSPIDNIYLNFNHPIKEFFYVIQSSDAVNNKEYFNFSGKPQYIPSDKTQISDILWNQLPNKHLLSEANLELNGIERIPTRDYKFWHHLQNYEH
;
A
#
# COMPACT_ATOMS: atom_id res chain seq x y z
N MET A 1 -23.59 13.67 -12.14
CA MET A 1 -24.24 12.53 -11.45
C MET A 1 -24.45 11.39 -12.45
N SER A 2 -24.03 10.17 -12.13
CA SER A 2 -24.26 9.05 -13.05
C SER A 2 -25.77 8.77 -13.12
N ARG A 3 -26.29 8.53 -14.35
CA ARG A 3 -27.73 8.22 -14.53
C ARG A 3 -28.18 6.99 -13.75
N GLY A 4 -27.30 5.99 -13.59
CA GLY A 4 -27.58 4.77 -12.83
C GLY A 4 -27.72 5.03 -11.33
N ALA A 5 -26.89 5.89 -10.74
CA ALA A 5 -26.99 6.25 -9.32
C ALA A 5 -28.28 7.01 -9.01
N LEU A 6 -28.71 7.90 -9.90
CA LEU A 6 -30.01 8.58 -9.78
C LEU A 6 -31.17 7.61 -9.88
N MET A 7 -31.11 6.63 -10.79
CA MET A 7 -32.16 5.61 -10.90
C MET A 7 -32.28 4.76 -9.64
N GLN A 8 -31.18 4.38 -9.00
CA GLN A 8 -31.22 3.65 -7.73
C GLN A 8 -31.89 4.45 -6.60
N LEU A 9 -31.69 5.77 -6.54
CA LEU A 9 -32.35 6.61 -5.53
C LEU A 9 -33.87 6.75 -5.76
N VAL A 10 -34.30 6.69 -7.01
CA VAL A 10 -35.71 6.87 -7.39
C VAL A 10 -36.47 5.52 -7.39
N ALA A 11 -35.81 4.42 -7.72
CA ALA A 11 -36.42 3.08 -7.80
C ALA A 11 -36.68 2.56 -6.39
N LYS A 12 -37.90 2.77 -5.88
CA LYS A 12 -38.40 2.24 -4.62
C LYS A 12 -39.56 1.29 -4.91
N GLY A 13 -39.43 0.03 -4.53
CA GLY A 13 -40.48 -0.97 -4.61
C GLY A 13 -41.36 -1.00 -3.34
N GLU A 14 -42.48 -1.76 -3.38
CA GLU A 14 -43.31 -1.92 -2.19
C GLU A 14 -42.61 -2.65 -1.04
N MET A 15 -41.73 -3.59 -1.35
CA MET A 15 -40.90 -4.29 -0.35
C MET A 15 -39.90 -3.38 0.34
N ASP A 16 -39.42 -2.35 -0.35
CA ASP A 16 -38.51 -1.39 0.23
C ASP A 16 -39.18 -0.53 1.31
N LYS A 17 -40.50 -0.25 1.17
CA LYS A 17 -41.26 0.47 2.19
C LYS A 17 -41.23 -0.22 3.54
N TYR A 18 -41.18 -1.58 3.53
CA TYR A 18 -41.06 -2.35 4.76
C TYR A 18 -39.78 -2.03 5.56
N LEU A 19 -38.68 -1.78 4.87
CA LEU A 19 -37.41 -1.43 5.49
C LEU A 19 -37.28 0.07 5.87
N TYR A 20 -37.99 0.93 5.13
CA TYR A 20 -37.91 2.39 5.29
C TYR A 20 -39.09 3.03 6.06
N ASP A 21 -40.11 2.26 6.41
CA ASP A 21 -41.27 2.78 7.13
C ASP A 21 -40.92 3.06 8.59
N GLU A 22 -41.21 4.28 9.03
CA GLU A 22 -40.96 4.74 10.40
C GLU A 22 -41.77 3.97 11.47
N ASN A 23 -42.86 3.35 11.07
CA ASN A 23 -43.75 2.64 11.97
C ASN A 23 -43.33 1.19 12.27
N ILE A 24 -42.37 0.64 11.51
CA ILE A 24 -41.91 -0.71 11.73
C ILE A 24 -40.94 -0.76 12.90
N LYS A 25 -41.39 -1.24 14.03
CA LYS A 25 -40.57 -1.32 15.27
C LYS A 25 -39.98 -2.72 15.47
N THR A 26 -40.66 -3.76 15.03
CA THR A 26 -40.23 -5.17 15.24
C THR A 26 -40.62 -6.04 14.05
N SER A 27 -39.81 -7.09 13.79
CA SER A 27 -40.10 -8.14 12.81
C SER A 27 -40.10 -9.50 13.49
N VAL A 28 -40.92 -10.43 13.00
CA VAL A 28 -40.95 -11.84 13.47
C VAL A 28 -39.60 -12.52 13.30
N PHE A 29 -38.82 -12.10 12.31
CA PHE A 29 -37.54 -12.72 11.94
C PHE A 29 -36.28 -11.96 12.45
N GLN A 30 -36.45 -10.77 13.01
CA GLN A 30 -35.36 -9.96 13.54
C GLN A 30 -35.74 -9.32 14.86
N ASN A 31 -34.87 -9.43 15.85
CA ASN A 31 -35.08 -8.85 17.17
C ASN A 31 -34.94 -7.30 17.18
N SER A 32 -34.33 -6.71 16.16
CA SER A 32 -34.28 -5.27 15.97
C SER A 32 -34.18 -4.90 14.49
N ILE A 33 -35.05 -4.01 14.05
CA ILE A 33 -34.98 -3.39 12.71
C ILE A 33 -34.26 -2.07 12.87
N ARG A 34 -33.15 -1.89 12.15
CA ARG A 34 -32.49 -0.60 12.03
C ARG A 34 -33.09 0.14 10.85
N ARG A 35 -33.43 1.41 11.08
CA ARG A 35 -33.82 2.30 9.99
C ARG A 35 -32.65 2.47 9.04
N ILE A 36 -32.88 2.21 7.76
CA ILE A 36 -31.87 2.37 6.69
C ILE A 36 -32.43 3.42 5.74
N THR A 37 -31.63 4.42 5.44
CA THR A 37 -31.93 5.41 4.41
C THR A 37 -31.47 4.92 3.05
N ASN A 38 -32.11 5.39 1.99
CA ASN A 38 -31.76 5.00 0.64
C ASN A 38 -30.46 5.69 0.20
N PHE A 39 -29.50 4.93 -0.30
CA PHE A 39 -28.26 5.46 -0.83
C PHE A 39 -27.81 4.68 -2.08
N SER A 40 -26.95 5.28 -2.88
CA SER A 40 -26.32 4.59 -3.99
C SER A 40 -24.83 4.87 -4.05
N LYS A 41 -24.07 3.98 -4.70
CA LYS A 41 -22.64 4.10 -4.88
C LYS A 41 -22.28 4.21 -6.36
N SER A 42 -21.31 5.05 -6.68
CA SER A 42 -20.76 5.15 -8.03
C SER A 42 -19.26 5.41 -7.96
N SER A 43 -18.52 4.88 -8.91
CA SER A 43 -17.10 5.17 -9.06
C SER A 43 -16.87 6.19 -10.18
N SER A 44 -15.90 7.07 -10.00
CA SER A 44 -15.46 8.03 -11.01
C SER A 44 -13.95 8.13 -11.03
N SER A 45 -13.38 8.16 -12.22
CA SER A 45 -11.93 8.28 -12.41
C SER A 45 -11.51 9.74 -12.54
N VAL A 46 -10.44 10.09 -11.85
CA VAL A 46 -9.79 11.40 -11.91
C VAL A 46 -8.40 11.21 -12.49
N TYR A 47 -8.06 11.99 -13.49
CA TYR A 47 -6.75 11.95 -14.12
C TYR A 47 -5.82 13.01 -13.52
N PRO A 48 -4.49 12.77 -13.52
CA PRO A 48 -3.54 13.71 -12.96
C PRO A 48 -3.45 15.00 -13.77
N THR A 49 -3.04 16.07 -13.13
CA THR A 49 -2.76 17.35 -13.80
C THR A 49 -1.36 17.26 -14.42
N GLY A 50 -1.28 17.28 -15.75
CA GLY A 50 -0.03 17.16 -16.50
C GLY A 50 0.44 15.73 -16.76
N ASN A 51 1.57 15.61 -17.44
CA ASN A 51 2.21 14.31 -17.67
C ASN A 51 2.97 13.90 -16.42
N VAL A 52 2.86 12.63 -16.05
CA VAL A 52 3.51 12.07 -14.87
C VAL A 52 4.51 11.01 -15.30
N THR A 53 5.75 11.16 -14.86
CA THR A 53 6.83 10.19 -15.06
C THR A 53 7.37 9.69 -13.71
N TRP A 54 8.30 8.75 -13.77
CA TRP A 54 8.99 8.27 -12.58
C TRP A 54 9.75 9.40 -11.89
N ASN A 55 9.85 9.35 -10.56
CA ASN A 55 10.44 10.37 -9.69
C ASN A 55 9.70 11.71 -9.69
N GLU A 56 8.52 11.77 -10.29
CA GLU A 56 7.68 12.97 -10.33
C GLU A 56 6.46 12.83 -9.41
N LYS A 57 5.81 13.95 -9.21
CA LYS A 57 4.60 14.08 -8.41
C LYS A 57 3.36 14.16 -9.30
N ALA A 58 2.44 13.22 -9.13
CA ALA A 58 1.12 13.25 -9.72
C ALA A 58 0.15 13.98 -8.79
N THR A 59 -0.51 15.02 -9.27
CA THR A 59 -1.54 15.76 -8.50
C THR A 59 -2.92 15.48 -9.08
N PHE A 60 -3.83 15.02 -8.23
CA PHE A 60 -5.22 14.72 -8.57
C PHE A 60 -6.15 15.68 -7.85
N LYS A 61 -6.94 16.44 -8.61
CA LYS A 61 -7.97 17.31 -8.05
C LYS A 61 -9.30 16.58 -7.99
N ILE A 62 -9.77 16.30 -6.79
CA ILE A 62 -10.99 15.56 -6.53
C ILE A 62 -12.20 16.48 -6.74
N LYS A 63 -13.09 16.10 -7.66
CA LYS A 63 -14.32 16.85 -7.91
C LYS A 63 -15.44 16.38 -6.98
N PRO A 64 -16.27 17.29 -6.43
CA PRO A 64 -17.42 16.91 -5.62
C PRO A 64 -18.58 16.41 -6.50
N ILE A 65 -18.47 15.18 -7.01
CA ILE A 65 -19.47 14.55 -7.89
C ILE A 65 -20.61 13.94 -7.08
N GLY A 66 -20.29 13.33 -5.92
CA GLY A 66 -21.24 12.73 -5.00
C GLY A 66 -21.36 13.50 -3.69
N ASP A 67 -22.10 12.98 -2.75
CA ASP A 67 -22.32 13.60 -1.44
C ASP A 67 -21.21 13.24 -0.45
N LEU A 68 -20.78 11.96 -0.47
CA LEU A 68 -19.68 11.46 0.35
C LEU A 68 -18.63 10.79 -0.53
N LEU A 69 -17.37 10.86 -0.11
CA LEU A 69 -16.25 10.14 -0.70
C LEU A 69 -15.79 9.04 0.27
N SER A 70 -15.82 7.78 -0.18
CA SER A 70 -15.48 6.64 0.68
C SER A 70 -14.07 6.11 0.43
N ASN A 71 -13.83 5.48 -0.70
CA ASN A 71 -12.56 4.83 -1.02
C ASN A 71 -11.91 5.44 -2.25
N MET A 72 -10.60 5.37 -2.29
CA MET A 72 -9.81 5.79 -3.45
C MET A 72 -8.79 4.73 -3.80
N TYR A 73 -8.63 4.50 -5.11
CA TYR A 73 -7.65 3.56 -5.65
C TYR A 73 -6.77 4.28 -6.66
N PHE A 74 -5.47 4.27 -6.41
CA PHE A 74 -4.52 4.71 -7.41
C PHE A 74 -4.30 3.58 -8.41
N VAL A 75 -4.61 3.81 -9.66
CA VAL A 75 -4.55 2.82 -10.74
C VAL A 75 -3.52 3.27 -11.76
N VAL A 76 -2.64 2.36 -12.11
CA VAL A 76 -1.60 2.63 -13.10
C VAL A 76 -1.30 1.36 -13.89
N LYS A 77 -1.02 1.53 -15.17
CA LYS A 77 -0.55 0.46 -16.04
C LYS A 77 0.97 0.50 -16.11
N LEU A 78 1.61 -0.52 -15.55
CA LEU A 78 3.04 -0.71 -15.61
C LEU A 78 3.49 -1.10 -17.03
N PRO A 79 4.63 -0.60 -17.52
CA PRO A 79 5.18 -1.02 -18.80
C PRO A 79 5.67 -2.47 -18.74
N SER A 80 5.88 -3.07 -19.91
CA SER A 80 6.56 -4.36 -20.01
C SER A 80 8.03 -4.23 -19.63
N LEU A 81 8.58 -5.20 -18.90
CA LEU A 81 10.01 -5.34 -18.67
C LEU A 81 10.55 -6.49 -19.52
N SER A 82 11.71 -6.30 -20.16
CA SER A 82 12.36 -7.35 -20.95
C SER A 82 13.88 -7.23 -20.82
N VAL A 83 14.55 -8.36 -20.90
CA VAL A 83 16.01 -8.45 -21.01
C VAL A 83 16.52 -7.75 -22.27
N SER A 84 15.70 -7.69 -23.34
CA SER A 84 16.01 -6.95 -24.58
C SER A 84 16.09 -5.43 -24.40
N ASP A 85 15.63 -4.89 -23.28
CA ASP A 85 15.60 -3.44 -22.99
C ASP A 85 16.84 -2.96 -22.23
N PHE A 86 17.88 -3.80 -22.10
CA PHE A 86 19.12 -3.40 -21.43
C PHE A 86 19.81 -2.25 -22.14
N SER A 87 20.41 -1.36 -21.34
CA SER A 87 21.14 -0.20 -21.85
C SER A 87 22.46 -0.59 -22.53
N GLU A 88 23.00 -1.74 -22.23
CA GLU A 88 24.24 -2.29 -22.78
C GLU A 88 23.94 -3.58 -23.57
N ASN A 89 24.65 -3.78 -24.67
CA ASN A 89 24.38 -4.82 -25.67
C ASN A 89 24.74 -6.27 -25.25
N GLU A 90 25.03 -6.53 -23.99
CA GLU A 90 25.30 -7.88 -23.52
C GLU A 90 24.01 -8.63 -23.15
N ILE A 91 23.25 -9.06 -24.17
CA ILE A 91 22.10 -9.93 -23.95
C ILE A 91 22.62 -11.37 -23.82
N THR A 92 22.71 -11.87 -22.60
CA THR A 92 22.93 -13.28 -22.33
C THR A 92 21.62 -13.94 -21.92
N SER A 93 21.41 -15.20 -22.31
CA SER A 93 20.24 -16.00 -21.92
C SER A 93 20.09 -16.22 -20.41
N GLU A 94 21.11 -15.84 -19.66
CA GLU A 94 21.19 -16.03 -18.21
C GLU A 94 20.49 -14.91 -17.41
N TYR A 95 20.22 -13.74 -18.03
CA TYR A 95 19.59 -12.62 -17.33
C TYR A 95 18.09 -12.81 -17.19
N ARG A 96 17.57 -12.32 -16.07
CA ARG A 96 16.13 -12.26 -15.75
C ARG A 96 15.80 -10.90 -15.19
N VAL A 97 14.59 -10.45 -15.44
CA VAL A 97 14.05 -9.20 -14.91
C VAL A 97 12.89 -9.47 -13.97
N LYS A 98 12.72 -8.62 -12.98
CA LYS A 98 11.63 -8.71 -12.02
C LYS A 98 11.26 -7.30 -11.56
N TRP A 99 9.97 -7.04 -11.32
CA TRP A 99 9.54 -5.90 -10.54
C TRP A 99 9.89 -6.10 -9.06
N GLN A 100 10.01 -5.00 -8.32
CA GLN A 100 10.11 -5.06 -6.86
C GLN A 100 8.89 -5.78 -6.26
N ASP A 101 9.08 -6.42 -5.12
CA ASP A 101 7.99 -7.05 -4.40
C ASP A 101 6.96 -5.99 -4.00
N TYR A 102 5.67 -6.32 -4.15
CA TYR A 102 4.56 -5.38 -3.90
C TYR A 102 4.73 -4.06 -4.65
N ILE A 103 5.07 -4.15 -5.93
CA ILE A 103 5.42 -2.98 -6.77
C ILE A 103 4.40 -1.84 -6.65
N GLY A 104 3.11 -2.14 -6.47
CA GLY A 104 2.07 -1.14 -6.28
C GLY A 104 2.36 -0.21 -5.10
N ASN A 105 2.57 -0.76 -3.92
CA ASN A 105 2.93 0.04 -2.74
C ASN A 105 4.34 0.60 -2.84
N PHE A 106 5.28 -0.19 -3.39
CA PHE A 106 6.68 0.20 -3.47
C PHE A 106 6.92 1.38 -4.40
N MET A 107 6.25 1.45 -5.56
CA MET A 107 6.43 2.55 -6.51
C MET A 107 6.05 3.92 -5.95
N ILE A 108 5.27 3.95 -4.89
CA ILE A 108 4.88 5.19 -4.20
C ILE A 108 5.97 5.56 -3.19
N GLU A 109 6.58 6.71 -3.36
CA GLU A 109 7.49 7.29 -2.36
C GLU A 109 6.66 7.92 -1.23
N LYS A 110 5.65 8.71 -1.62
CA LYS A 110 4.84 9.49 -0.68
C LYS A 110 3.46 9.77 -1.25
N VAL A 111 2.46 9.74 -0.37
CA VAL A 111 1.09 10.21 -0.64
C VAL A 111 0.78 11.35 0.31
N THR A 112 0.20 12.43 -0.20
CA THR A 112 -0.21 13.61 0.59
C THR A 112 -1.65 13.97 0.25
N LEU A 113 -2.49 14.10 1.27
CA LEU A 113 -3.85 14.63 1.16
C LEU A 113 -3.87 16.11 1.57
N ARG A 114 -4.42 16.95 0.70
CA ARG A 114 -4.65 18.37 0.98
C ARG A 114 -6.13 18.72 0.86
N ILE A 115 -6.61 19.51 1.78
CA ILE A 115 -7.98 20.08 1.75
C ILE A 115 -7.86 21.58 1.99
N GLY A 116 -8.37 22.37 1.04
CA GLY A 116 -8.26 23.83 1.11
C GLY A 116 -6.80 24.33 1.16
N GLY A 117 -5.88 23.64 0.48
CA GLY A 117 -4.46 23.95 0.47
C GLY A 117 -3.68 23.46 1.70
N GLN A 118 -4.36 23.07 2.79
CA GLN A 118 -3.70 22.55 3.99
C GLN A 118 -3.39 21.06 3.86
N LYS A 119 -2.20 20.67 4.31
CA LYS A 119 -1.82 19.27 4.41
C LYS A 119 -2.56 18.62 5.59
N ILE A 120 -3.40 17.66 5.28
CA ILE A 120 -4.20 16.92 6.28
C ILE A 120 -3.48 15.66 6.72
N ASP A 121 -2.97 14.87 5.77
CA ASP A 121 -2.25 13.63 6.06
C ASP A 121 -1.15 13.39 5.04
N GLU A 122 -0.10 12.67 5.45
CA GLU A 122 1.03 12.33 4.59
C GLU A 122 1.65 11.03 5.08
N TYR A 123 1.81 10.07 4.16
CA TYR A 123 2.43 8.79 4.47
C TYR A 123 3.23 8.24 3.28
N THR A 124 4.01 7.20 3.52
CA THR A 124 4.90 6.57 2.54
C THR A 124 4.33 5.24 2.01
N GLY A 125 4.91 4.73 0.92
CA GLY A 125 4.54 3.41 0.38
C GLY A 125 4.84 2.27 1.35
N GLU A 126 5.87 2.42 2.20
CA GLU A 126 6.18 1.47 3.28
C GLU A 126 5.02 1.35 4.27
N TYR A 127 4.41 2.48 4.66
CA TYR A 127 3.24 2.46 5.54
C TYR A 127 2.07 1.69 4.92
N LEU A 128 1.81 1.88 3.63
CA LEU A 128 0.78 1.11 2.92
C LEU A 128 1.07 -0.39 2.95
N GLN A 129 2.34 -0.78 2.83
CA GLN A 129 2.73 -2.18 2.89
C GLN A 129 2.52 -2.76 4.28
N PHE A 130 2.99 -2.08 5.34
CA PHE A 130 2.80 -2.53 6.73
C PHE A 130 1.31 -2.70 7.06
N HIS A 131 0.50 -1.72 6.67
CA HIS A 131 -0.95 -1.80 6.84
C HIS A 131 -1.57 -2.97 6.07
N THR A 132 -1.03 -3.30 4.88
CA THR A 132 -1.51 -4.43 4.09
C THR A 132 -1.18 -5.76 4.78
N ASP A 133 0.02 -5.91 5.29
CA ASP A 133 0.50 -7.14 5.91
C ASP A 133 -0.15 -7.40 7.27
N LEU A 134 -0.39 -6.35 8.06
CA LEU A 134 -0.92 -6.49 9.41
C LEU A 134 -2.45 -6.61 9.46
N TYR A 135 -3.17 -5.81 8.65
CA TYR A 135 -4.62 -5.70 8.83
C TYR A 135 -5.47 -6.50 7.85
N ASN A 136 -4.97 -6.88 6.69
CA ASN A 136 -5.79 -7.65 5.75
C ASN A 136 -4.99 -8.26 4.60
N PRO A 137 -4.19 -9.29 4.84
CA PRO A 137 -3.41 -9.96 3.81
C PRO A 137 -4.30 -10.93 3.00
N SER A 138 -5.27 -10.41 2.22
CA SER A 138 -6.01 -11.27 1.31
C SER A 138 -5.23 -11.46 0.00
N TRP A 139 -5.27 -12.68 -0.57
CA TRP A 139 -4.62 -12.99 -1.84
C TRP A 139 -5.05 -12.03 -2.96
N SER A 140 -6.35 -11.71 -3.06
CA SER A 140 -6.85 -10.76 -4.07
C SER A 140 -6.23 -9.37 -3.94
N LYS A 141 -6.05 -8.88 -2.69
CA LYS A 141 -5.40 -7.59 -2.44
C LYS A 141 -3.92 -7.63 -2.81
N LEU A 142 -3.23 -8.71 -2.51
CA LEU A 142 -1.82 -8.88 -2.87
C LEU A 142 -1.65 -8.90 -4.40
N CYS A 143 -2.52 -9.61 -5.13
CA CYS A 143 -2.51 -9.62 -6.60
C CYS A 143 -2.76 -8.21 -7.18
N MET A 144 -3.70 -7.43 -6.62
CA MET A 144 -3.95 -6.06 -7.06
C MET A 144 -2.70 -5.16 -6.91
N LEU A 145 -1.87 -5.42 -5.91
CA LEU A 145 -0.63 -4.68 -5.64
C LEU A 145 0.57 -5.18 -6.45
N GLY A 146 0.38 -6.13 -7.34
CA GLY A 146 1.45 -6.71 -8.12
C GLY A 146 2.29 -7.73 -7.35
N HIS A 147 1.65 -8.55 -6.52
CA HIS A 147 2.28 -9.67 -5.82
C HIS A 147 1.69 -11.00 -6.28
N ASP A 148 1.56 -11.19 -7.57
CA ASP A 148 1.20 -12.46 -8.19
C ASP A 148 2.44 -13.16 -8.78
N LYS A 149 2.26 -14.36 -9.29
CA LYS A 149 3.37 -15.15 -9.86
C LYS A 149 4.08 -14.45 -11.02
N SER A 150 3.38 -13.62 -11.79
CA SER A 150 3.96 -12.92 -12.94
C SER A 150 4.93 -11.82 -12.53
N PHE A 151 4.76 -11.26 -11.34
CA PHE A 151 5.64 -10.24 -10.77
C PHE A 151 6.75 -10.82 -9.89
N ILE A 152 6.43 -11.89 -9.13
CA ILE A 152 7.34 -12.46 -8.12
C ILE A 152 8.46 -13.28 -8.76
N ILE A 153 8.17 -14.02 -9.85
CA ILE A 153 9.13 -14.93 -10.48
C ILE A 153 9.98 -14.16 -11.49
N PRO A 154 11.33 -14.15 -11.34
CA PRO A 154 12.21 -13.56 -12.34
C PRO A 154 12.03 -14.20 -13.72
N ASN A 155 11.85 -13.40 -14.77
CA ASN A 155 11.59 -13.88 -16.11
C ASN A 155 12.41 -13.10 -17.16
N THR A 156 12.50 -13.62 -18.39
CA THR A 156 13.11 -12.90 -19.52
C THR A 156 12.25 -11.72 -19.98
N LYS A 157 10.92 -11.84 -19.83
CA LYS A 157 9.96 -10.81 -20.17
C LYS A 157 8.78 -10.85 -19.21
N ILE A 158 8.36 -9.67 -18.75
CA ILE A 158 7.13 -9.45 -17.98
C ILE A 158 6.25 -8.52 -18.81
N GLU A 159 5.02 -8.95 -19.04
CA GLU A 159 4.07 -8.15 -19.81
C GLU A 159 3.54 -6.95 -19.02
N SER A 160 3.07 -5.96 -19.76
CA SER A 160 2.42 -4.77 -19.19
C SER A 160 1.14 -5.14 -18.45
N GLN A 161 1.00 -4.71 -17.21
CA GLN A 161 -0.13 -5.06 -16.34
C GLN A 161 -0.61 -3.84 -15.53
N TYR A 162 -1.88 -3.89 -15.10
CA TYR A 162 -2.45 -2.91 -14.19
C TYR A 162 -2.15 -3.27 -12.74
N VAL A 163 -1.87 -2.26 -11.95
CA VAL A 163 -1.87 -2.33 -10.48
C VAL A 163 -2.90 -1.37 -9.92
N HIS A 164 -3.60 -1.82 -8.87
CA HIS A 164 -4.64 -1.06 -8.19
C HIS A 164 -4.25 -0.93 -6.72
N ILE A 165 -3.96 0.29 -6.29
CA ILE A 165 -3.40 0.55 -4.98
C ILE A 165 -4.45 1.27 -4.14
N PRO A 166 -5.02 0.62 -3.11
CA PRO A 166 -5.95 1.26 -2.20
C PRO A 166 -5.21 2.30 -1.36
N LEU A 167 -5.62 3.56 -1.46
CA LEU A 167 -5.08 4.63 -0.62
C LEU A 167 -5.73 4.62 0.76
N LYS A 168 -4.95 4.92 1.79
CA LYS A 168 -5.37 4.90 3.18
C LYS A 168 -5.40 6.32 3.75
N PHE A 169 -6.60 6.77 4.08
CA PHE A 169 -6.85 8.03 4.78
C PHE A 169 -7.85 7.79 5.91
N PHE A 170 -8.02 8.73 6.81
CA PHE A 170 -8.94 8.64 7.95
C PHE A 170 -10.38 8.26 7.56
N PHE A 171 -10.80 8.58 6.34
CA PHE A 171 -12.16 8.32 5.85
C PHE A 171 -12.28 7.01 5.02
N THR A 172 -11.19 6.32 4.71
CA THR A 172 -11.23 5.10 3.89
C THR A 172 -11.37 3.81 4.69
N ASP A 173 -11.20 3.85 6.01
CA ASP A 173 -11.25 2.66 6.86
C ASP A 173 -12.65 2.07 6.96
N ASN A 174 -13.65 2.93 7.08
CA ASN A 174 -15.03 2.54 7.24
C ASN A 174 -15.95 3.48 6.47
N ILE A 175 -17.01 2.94 5.88
CA ILE A 175 -18.01 3.71 5.15
C ILE A 175 -18.66 4.82 6.01
N THR A 176 -18.77 4.61 7.32
CA THR A 176 -19.33 5.60 8.26
C THR A 176 -18.45 6.82 8.46
N LYS A 177 -17.16 6.71 8.12
CA LYS A 177 -16.18 7.80 8.18
C LYS A 177 -16.01 8.53 6.85
N SER A 178 -16.84 8.21 5.83
CA SER A 178 -16.74 8.81 4.49
C SER A 178 -16.71 10.32 4.56
N LEU A 179 -15.85 10.92 3.77
CA LEU A 179 -15.64 12.38 3.74
C LEU A 179 -16.84 13.09 3.10
N PRO A 180 -17.52 14.02 3.78
CA PRO A 180 -18.67 14.75 3.25
C PRO A 180 -18.21 15.81 2.24
N VAL A 181 -18.01 15.40 0.99
CA VAL A 181 -17.50 16.25 -0.09
C VAL A 181 -18.49 17.38 -0.41
N LEU A 182 -19.78 17.12 -0.21
CA LEU A 182 -20.82 18.11 -0.39
C LEU A 182 -20.65 19.32 0.55
N ALA A 183 -20.24 19.08 1.80
CA ALA A 183 -19.95 20.14 2.77
C ALA A 183 -18.63 20.89 2.46
N LEU A 184 -17.74 20.29 1.68
CA LEU A 184 -16.45 20.84 1.28
C LEU A 184 -16.46 21.48 -0.12
N SER A 185 -17.63 21.80 -0.66
CA SER A 185 -17.79 22.28 -2.05
C SER A 185 -17.00 23.57 -2.40
N TYR A 186 -16.61 24.35 -1.40
CA TYR A 186 -15.79 25.55 -1.56
C TYR A 186 -14.29 25.32 -1.34
N GLN A 187 -13.88 24.11 -0.98
CA GLN A 187 -12.49 23.77 -0.74
C GLN A 187 -12.01 22.74 -1.74
N GLU A 188 -10.86 23.00 -2.33
CA GLU A 188 -10.24 22.01 -3.22
C GLU A 188 -9.70 20.84 -2.38
N ILE A 189 -10.03 19.62 -2.81
CA ILE A 189 -9.47 18.39 -2.28
C ILE A 189 -8.44 17.89 -3.29
N GLU A 190 -7.21 17.75 -2.87
CA GLU A 190 -6.10 17.33 -3.72
C GLU A 190 -5.40 16.12 -3.10
N VAL A 191 -5.11 15.13 -3.94
CA VAL A 191 -4.26 14.01 -3.60
C VAL A 191 -2.99 14.10 -4.43
N GLU A 192 -1.85 14.20 -3.77
CA GLU A 192 -0.54 14.24 -4.40
C GLU A 192 0.15 12.90 -4.16
N ILE A 193 0.63 12.27 -5.23
CA ILE A 193 1.35 10.99 -5.16
C ILE A 193 2.72 11.20 -5.80
N LYS A 194 3.79 11.08 -5.01
CA LYS A 194 5.16 11.10 -5.51
C LYS A 194 5.61 9.67 -5.80
N LEU A 195 6.11 9.46 -7.01
CA LEU A 195 6.62 8.17 -7.45
C LEU A 195 8.12 8.04 -7.19
N ARG A 196 8.59 6.82 -6.95
CA ARG A 196 10.03 6.51 -6.84
C ARG A 196 10.71 6.59 -8.20
N PRO A 197 12.05 6.74 -8.22
CA PRO A 197 12.83 6.71 -9.45
C PRO A 197 12.78 5.33 -10.12
N TRP A 198 12.86 5.33 -11.45
CA TRP A 198 12.85 4.11 -12.27
C TRP A 198 13.87 3.07 -11.82
N SER A 199 15.08 3.50 -11.46
CA SER A 199 16.20 2.63 -11.06
C SER A 199 15.94 1.77 -9.81
N GLU A 200 14.93 2.11 -9.00
CA GLU A 200 14.61 1.41 -7.76
C GLU A 200 13.49 0.39 -7.93
N VAL A 201 12.61 0.54 -8.93
CA VAL A 201 11.35 -0.22 -9.01
C VAL A 201 11.49 -1.60 -9.65
N TYR A 202 12.64 -1.94 -10.20
CA TYR A 202 12.90 -3.24 -10.81
C TYR A 202 14.23 -3.85 -10.32
N LEU A 203 14.36 -5.15 -10.52
CA LEU A 203 15.59 -5.92 -10.29
C LEU A 203 16.03 -6.57 -11.59
N VAL A 204 17.35 -6.57 -11.84
CA VAL A 204 17.98 -7.39 -12.85
C VAL A 204 18.82 -8.45 -12.16
N LEU A 205 18.55 -9.70 -12.46
CA LEU A 205 19.12 -10.85 -11.82
C LEU A 205 19.82 -11.71 -12.85
N LYS A 206 20.97 -12.27 -12.52
CA LYS A 206 21.67 -13.27 -13.33
C LYS A 206 21.43 -14.65 -12.76
N GLN A 207 20.93 -15.57 -13.56
CA GLN A 207 20.74 -16.95 -13.18
C GLN A 207 22.09 -17.66 -13.14
N ILE A 208 22.39 -18.34 -12.04
CA ILE A 208 23.57 -19.19 -11.93
C ILE A 208 23.22 -20.59 -12.45
N THR A 209 23.82 -21.00 -13.55
CA THR A 209 23.83 -22.38 -14.04
C THR A 209 24.93 -23.14 -13.31
N SER A 210 24.81 -23.35 -12.01
CA SER A 210 25.72 -24.27 -11.32
C SER A 210 25.15 -25.65 -11.36
N THR A 211 26.03 -26.65 -11.56
CA THR A 211 25.80 -28.09 -11.52
C THR A 211 25.38 -28.62 -10.11
N LEU A 212 24.60 -27.84 -9.41
CA LEU A 212 23.97 -28.21 -8.12
C LEU A 212 22.63 -28.92 -8.36
N ASP A 213 22.55 -29.75 -9.44
CA ASP A 213 21.36 -30.54 -9.77
C ASP A 213 21.01 -31.63 -8.73
N GLU A 214 21.78 -31.75 -7.66
CA GLU A 214 21.61 -32.82 -6.67
C GLU A 214 21.26 -32.36 -5.24
N LEU A 215 21.24 -31.06 -4.97
CA LEU A 215 20.88 -30.58 -3.62
C LEU A 215 19.49 -29.95 -3.61
N GLU A 216 18.50 -30.83 -3.40
CA GLU A 216 17.14 -30.54 -2.92
C GLU A 216 16.25 -29.57 -3.74
N LYS A 217 15.33 -30.18 -4.48
CA LYS A 217 14.18 -29.61 -5.18
C LYS A 217 13.13 -28.99 -4.23
N ASN A 218 13.54 -28.20 -3.26
CA ASN A 218 12.59 -27.47 -2.42
C ASN A 218 12.28 -26.08 -3.02
N ALA A 219 11.00 -25.71 -3.04
CA ALA A 219 10.52 -24.48 -3.65
C ALA A 219 11.15 -23.19 -3.05
N GLU A 220 11.72 -23.25 -1.85
CA GLU A 220 12.44 -22.14 -1.22
C GLU A 220 13.86 -21.95 -1.79
N THR A 221 14.49 -22.99 -2.32
CA THR A 221 15.83 -22.91 -2.91
C THR A 221 15.86 -22.29 -4.31
N SER A 222 14.71 -22.16 -4.97
CA SER A 222 14.66 -21.59 -6.33
C SER A 222 15.05 -20.09 -6.39
N LYS A 223 14.92 -19.34 -5.30
CA LYS A 223 15.37 -17.93 -5.24
C LYS A 223 16.89 -17.79 -5.15
N LEU A 224 17.58 -18.79 -4.66
CA LEU A 224 19.03 -18.82 -4.48
C LEU A 224 19.83 -19.04 -5.76
N ASN A 225 19.16 -19.28 -6.86
CA ASN A 225 19.80 -19.45 -8.16
C ASN A 225 20.03 -18.12 -8.89
N PHE A 226 19.84 -16.99 -8.22
CA PHE A 226 19.95 -15.67 -8.83
C PHE A 226 20.89 -14.76 -8.04
N VAL A 227 21.73 -14.04 -8.77
CA VAL A 227 22.65 -13.02 -8.26
C VAL A 227 22.19 -11.65 -8.72
N HIS A 228 22.28 -10.66 -7.84
CA HIS A 228 22.06 -9.26 -8.21
C HIS A 228 23.08 -8.79 -9.24
N THR A 229 22.65 -7.93 -10.16
CA THR A 229 23.52 -7.35 -11.16
C THR A 229 23.43 -5.83 -11.17
N THR A 230 24.45 -5.18 -11.70
CA THR A 230 24.49 -3.72 -11.91
C THR A 230 23.85 -3.28 -13.22
N GLN A 231 23.36 -4.24 -14.06
CA GLN A 231 22.71 -3.94 -15.32
C GLN A 231 21.47 -3.06 -15.12
N THR A 232 21.24 -2.15 -16.04
CA THR A 232 20.11 -1.22 -16.02
C THR A 232 19.23 -1.39 -17.24
N ILE A 233 17.93 -1.15 -17.06
CA ILE A 233 16.93 -1.19 -18.12
C ILE A 233 16.61 0.24 -18.55
N THR A 234 16.51 0.47 -19.85
CA THR A 234 16.07 1.76 -20.40
C THR A 234 14.72 2.16 -19.80
N GLN A 235 14.62 3.40 -19.32
CA GLN A 235 13.41 3.89 -18.67
C GLN A 235 12.22 3.83 -19.62
N LYS A 236 11.13 3.25 -19.14
CA LYS A 236 9.83 3.21 -19.82
C LYS A 236 8.79 4.01 -19.04
N ASN A 237 7.91 4.66 -19.77
CA ASN A 237 6.87 5.49 -19.17
C ASN A 237 5.69 4.65 -18.68
N LEU A 238 5.07 5.14 -17.62
CA LEU A 238 3.79 4.65 -17.13
C LEU A 238 2.68 5.04 -18.11
N SER A 239 1.61 4.28 -18.12
CA SER A 239 0.44 4.58 -18.93
C SER A 239 -0.84 4.43 -18.10
N ASP A 240 -1.92 5.07 -18.53
CA ASP A 240 -3.23 5.02 -17.87
C ASP A 240 -3.17 5.29 -16.34
N ILE A 241 -2.56 6.43 -15.99
CA ILE A 241 -2.45 6.87 -14.59
C ILE A 241 -3.76 7.56 -14.22
N ARG A 242 -4.47 7.03 -13.20
CA ARG A 242 -5.72 7.61 -12.72
C ARG A 242 -5.95 7.30 -11.24
N LEU A 243 -6.84 8.08 -10.65
CA LEU A 243 -7.34 7.86 -9.29
C LEU A 243 -8.84 7.53 -9.38
N ASP A 244 -9.20 6.31 -9.05
CA ASP A 244 -10.59 5.87 -9.02
C ASP A 244 -11.19 6.17 -7.65
N CYS A 245 -12.19 7.06 -7.63
CA CYS A 245 -12.85 7.57 -6.42
C CYS A 245 -14.25 6.98 -6.31
N ASN A 246 -14.58 6.40 -5.16
CA ASN A 246 -15.90 5.85 -4.88
C ASN A 246 -16.75 6.85 -4.11
N TYR A 247 -17.83 7.30 -4.74
CA TYR A 247 -18.78 8.25 -4.17
C TYR A 247 -20.05 7.57 -3.69
N ILE A 248 -20.63 8.14 -2.65
CA ILE A 248 -21.94 7.76 -2.12
C ILE A 248 -22.89 8.92 -2.34
N PHE A 249 -24.07 8.59 -2.85
CA PHE A 249 -25.18 9.52 -3.06
C PHE A 249 -26.26 9.22 -2.04
N LEU A 250 -26.75 10.25 -1.37
CA LEU A 250 -27.71 10.16 -0.28
C LEU A 250 -29.08 10.68 -0.69
N GLU A 251 -30.10 10.31 0.07
CA GLU A 251 -31.45 10.83 -0.08
C GLU A 251 -31.56 12.28 0.39
N GLY A 252 -32.55 13.02 -0.12
CA GLY A 252 -32.68 14.46 0.05
C GLY A 252 -32.68 15.00 1.48
N GLU A 253 -33.26 14.25 2.44
CA GLU A 253 -33.29 14.65 3.85
C GLU A 253 -31.91 14.54 4.51
N GLU A 254 -31.20 13.44 4.28
CA GLU A 254 -29.83 13.26 4.79
C GLU A 254 -28.86 14.24 4.15
N ARG A 255 -29.01 14.46 2.85
CA ARG A 255 -28.21 15.44 2.10
C ARG A 255 -28.35 16.84 2.69
N LYS A 256 -29.58 17.27 3.01
CA LYS A 256 -29.82 18.55 3.69
C LYS A 256 -29.18 18.58 5.07
N ALA A 257 -29.32 17.52 5.85
CA ALA A 257 -28.73 17.42 7.17
C ALA A 257 -27.19 17.53 7.15
N ILE A 258 -26.53 17.07 6.10
CA ILE A 258 -25.09 17.23 5.92
C ILE A 258 -24.72 18.69 5.58
N VAL A 259 -25.51 19.37 4.76
CA VAL A 259 -25.22 20.77 4.38
C VAL A 259 -25.47 21.73 5.53
N ASP A 260 -26.54 21.50 6.29
CA ASP A 260 -27.01 22.46 7.32
C ASP A 260 -26.27 22.34 8.66
N LYS A 261 -25.57 21.23 8.89
CA LYS A 261 -24.86 20.98 10.15
C LYS A 261 -23.40 21.35 10.08
N LYS A 262 -22.88 21.94 11.17
CA LYS A 262 -21.44 22.07 11.39
C LYS A 262 -20.84 20.67 11.60
N HIS A 263 -19.80 20.34 10.84
CA HIS A 263 -19.10 19.07 10.96
C HIS A 263 -17.82 19.22 11.78
N GLU A 264 -17.66 18.35 12.75
CA GLU A 264 -16.41 18.15 13.48
C GLU A 264 -16.00 16.69 13.28
N ILE A 265 -14.86 16.45 12.63
CA ILE A 265 -14.39 15.12 12.27
C ILE A 265 -13.09 14.86 12.99
N LEU A 266 -13.05 13.79 13.77
CA LEU A 266 -11.81 13.28 14.34
C LEU A 266 -11.03 12.58 13.23
N ILE A 267 -9.84 13.10 12.94
CA ILE A 267 -8.95 12.56 11.93
C ILE A 267 -7.81 11.78 12.56
N THR A 268 -7.27 10.81 11.83
CA THR A 268 -5.99 10.18 12.13
C THR A 268 -4.95 10.67 11.14
N GLN A 269 -3.75 10.96 11.62
CA GLN A 269 -2.63 11.41 10.79
C GLN A 269 -1.44 10.47 10.99
N THR A 270 -0.71 10.24 9.93
CA THR A 270 0.50 9.42 9.96
C THR A 270 1.72 10.31 10.19
N GLN A 271 2.54 9.96 11.17
CA GLN A 271 3.85 10.59 11.41
C GLN A 271 4.92 9.51 11.30
N HIS A 272 6.01 9.81 10.63
CA HIS A 272 7.03 8.84 10.34
C HIS A 272 8.43 9.43 10.57
N ILE A 273 9.29 8.62 11.16
CA ILE A 273 10.70 8.94 11.40
C ILE A 273 11.53 7.79 10.82
N LYS A 274 12.53 8.12 10.01
CA LYS A 274 13.53 7.18 9.51
C LYS A 274 14.90 7.59 10.07
N MET A 275 15.58 6.65 10.70
CA MET A 275 16.90 6.89 11.26
C MET A 275 17.78 5.66 11.12
N GLY A 276 19.10 5.87 11.10
CA GLY A 276 20.06 4.79 11.29
C GLY A 276 20.12 4.41 12.77
N CYS A 277 20.23 3.13 13.08
CA CYS A 277 20.41 2.67 14.44
C CYS A 277 21.70 1.85 14.58
N SER A 278 22.34 1.98 15.73
CA SER A 278 23.47 1.16 16.19
C SER A 278 22.94 -0.09 16.91
N PRO A 279 23.78 -1.11 17.14
CA PRO A 279 23.34 -2.34 17.83
C PRO A 279 22.74 -2.13 19.22
N ILE A 280 23.10 -1.06 19.91
CA ILE A 280 22.50 -0.65 21.20
C ILE A 280 22.26 0.85 21.08
N ASP A 281 21.00 1.24 20.95
CA ASP A 281 20.66 2.64 20.72
C ASP A 281 19.36 3.04 21.45
N ASN A 282 19.35 4.28 21.96
CA ASN A 282 18.14 4.90 22.48
C ASN A 282 17.55 5.78 21.39
N ILE A 283 16.40 5.37 20.86
CA ILE A 283 15.71 6.07 19.79
C ILE A 283 14.69 7.05 20.39
N TYR A 284 14.89 8.33 20.19
CA TYR A 284 13.96 9.36 20.63
C TYR A 284 12.88 9.60 19.56
N LEU A 285 11.62 9.37 19.92
CA LEU A 285 10.47 9.49 19.06
C LEU A 285 9.73 10.80 19.37
N ASN A 286 9.96 11.82 18.53
CA ASN A 286 9.29 13.11 18.66
C ASN A 286 8.00 13.14 17.83
N PHE A 287 6.96 12.46 18.31
CA PHE A 287 5.63 12.50 17.71
C PHE A 287 4.73 13.50 18.44
N ASN A 288 3.88 14.17 17.68
CA ASN A 288 2.87 15.08 18.17
C ASN A 288 1.51 14.37 18.27
N HIS A 289 0.65 14.81 19.17
CA HIS A 289 -0.69 14.29 19.40
C HIS A 289 -0.74 12.88 20.05
N PRO A 290 -1.89 12.47 20.57
CA PRO A 290 -2.08 11.13 21.12
C PRO A 290 -1.87 10.04 20.04
N ILE A 291 -1.10 9.03 20.40
CA ILE A 291 -0.76 7.91 19.51
C ILE A 291 -1.90 6.89 19.57
N LYS A 292 -2.44 6.55 18.40
CA LYS A 292 -3.40 5.46 18.26
C LYS A 292 -2.69 4.12 18.12
N GLU A 293 -1.72 4.06 17.21
CA GLU A 293 -0.98 2.86 16.83
C GLU A 293 0.47 3.24 16.55
N PHE A 294 1.38 2.32 16.84
CA PHE A 294 2.81 2.50 16.61
C PHE A 294 3.35 1.33 15.79
N PHE A 295 3.83 1.64 14.59
CA PHE A 295 4.48 0.68 13.69
C PHE A 295 5.97 0.92 13.70
N TYR A 296 6.74 -0.13 13.79
CA TYR A 296 8.18 -0.05 13.61
C TYR A 296 8.68 -1.21 12.76
N VAL A 297 9.72 -0.95 12.00
CA VAL A 297 10.44 -1.95 11.23
C VAL A 297 11.94 -1.70 11.34
N ILE A 298 12.69 -2.77 11.35
CA ILE A 298 14.16 -2.73 11.31
C ILE A 298 14.60 -3.36 10.01
N GLN A 299 15.45 -2.66 9.26
CA GLN A 299 15.95 -3.11 7.99
C GLN A 299 17.47 -3.17 8.00
N SER A 300 18.04 -4.25 7.46
CA SER A 300 19.48 -4.36 7.28
C SER A 300 19.98 -3.40 6.18
N SER A 301 21.15 -2.80 6.38
CA SER A 301 21.82 -2.04 5.33
C SER A 301 22.14 -2.88 4.09
N ASP A 302 22.42 -4.17 4.27
CA ASP A 302 22.67 -5.11 3.16
C ASP A 302 21.43 -5.29 2.29
N ALA A 303 20.22 -5.36 2.89
CA ALA A 303 18.97 -5.44 2.14
C ALA A 303 18.76 -4.18 1.28
N VAL A 304 19.05 -3.00 1.81
CA VAL A 304 18.95 -1.73 1.06
C VAL A 304 19.96 -1.69 -0.09
N ASN A 305 21.23 -2.07 0.17
CA ASN A 305 22.28 -2.09 -0.83
C ASN A 305 21.96 -3.07 -1.99
N ASN A 306 21.30 -4.18 -1.68
CA ASN A 306 20.83 -5.16 -2.66
C ASN A 306 19.49 -4.80 -3.30
N LYS A 307 18.96 -3.60 -3.07
CA LYS A 307 17.64 -3.16 -3.55
C LYS A 307 16.47 -4.05 -3.08
N GLU A 308 16.61 -4.74 -1.97
CA GLU A 308 15.56 -5.55 -1.37
C GLU A 308 14.79 -4.73 -0.32
N TYR A 309 14.12 -3.67 -0.78
CA TYR A 309 13.56 -2.62 0.09
C TYR A 309 12.44 -3.08 1.02
N PHE A 310 11.71 -4.16 0.69
CA PHE A 310 10.69 -4.74 1.57
C PHE A 310 11.16 -6.03 2.25
N ASN A 311 12.47 -6.26 2.25
CA ASN A 311 13.08 -7.33 3.03
C ASN A 311 13.46 -6.81 4.42
N PHE A 312 12.68 -7.17 5.41
CA PHE A 312 12.90 -6.86 6.83
C PHE A 312 13.46 -8.05 7.62
N SER A 313 13.85 -9.09 6.92
CA SER A 313 14.55 -10.24 7.51
C SER A 313 16.06 -9.97 7.61
N GLY A 314 16.73 -10.74 8.46
CA GLY A 314 18.20 -10.69 8.52
C GLY A 314 18.91 -11.43 7.39
N LYS A 315 18.17 -11.94 6.39
CA LYS A 315 18.70 -12.68 5.24
C LYS A 315 18.37 -11.98 3.92
N PRO A 316 19.30 -11.90 2.96
CA PRO A 316 19.00 -11.45 1.62
C PRO A 316 18.12 -12.46 0.89
N GLN A 317 17.26 -12.00 0.01
CA GLN A 317 16.42 -12.84 -0.85
C GLN A 317 17.22 -13.43 -2.02
N TYR A 318 18.21 -12.68 -2.51
CA TYR A 318 19.07 -13.06 -3.63
C TYR A 318 20.53 -12.96 -3.23
N ILE A 319 21.39 -13.67 -3.94
CA ILE A 319 22.83 -13.61 -3.69
C ILE A 319 23.36 -12.21 -4.06
N PRO A 320 24.05 -11.51 -3.15
CA PRO A 320 24.68 -10.24 -3.46
C PRO A 320 25.71 -10.37 -4.60
N SER A 321 25.88 -9.31 -5.39
CA SER A 321 26.76 -9.30 -6.56
C SER A 321 28.25 -9.51 -6.24
N ASP A 322 28.66 -9.27 -5.01
CA ASP A 322 30.04 -9.46 -4.51
C ASP A 322 30.31 -10.91 -4.04
N LYS A 323 29.29 -11.77 -3.97
CA LYS A 323 29.36 -13.15 -3.46
C LYS A 323 29.03 -14.16 -4.55
N THR A 324 30.03 -14.56 -5.29
CA THR A 324 29.87 -15.49 -6.45
C THR A 324 30.38 -16.91 -6.19
N GLN A 325 30.96 -17.18 -5.02
CA GLN A 325 31.53 -18.48 -4.68
C GLN A 325 30.49 -19.43 -4.07
N ILE A 326 30.63 -20.75 -4.28
CA ILE A 326 29.72 -21.79 -3.75
C ILE A 326 29.67 -21.78 -2.21
N SER A 327 30.78 -21.44 -1.54
CA SER A 327 30.82 -21.18 -0.09
C SER A 327 29.88 -20.11 0.37
N ASP A 328 29.61 -19.12 -0.49
CA ASP A 328 28.71 -18.00 -0.22
C ASP A 328 27.23 -18.39 -0.38
N ILE A 329 26.96 -19.43 -1.19
CA ILE A 329 25.62 -20.01 -1.37
C ILE A 329 25.18 -20.79 -0.10
N LEU A 330 26.11 -21.41 0.61
CA LEU A 330 25.87 -22.04 1.91
C LEU A 330 25.47 -21.00 3.00
N TRP A 331 25.69 -19.71 2.74
CA TRP A 331 25.28 -18.64 3.65
C TRP A 331 23.78 -18.59 3.90
N ASN A 332 22.98 -19.10 3.00
CA ASN A 332 21.53 -19.21 3.13
C ASN A 332 21.06 -20.34 4.06
N GLN A 333 21.94 -21.26 4.43
CA GLN A 333 21.69 -22.26 5.48
C GLN A 333 21.91 -21.67 6.89
N LEU A 334 22.44 -20.44 6.99
CA LEU A 334 22.55 -19.79 8.29
C LEU A 334 21.15 -19.58 8.91
N PRO A 335 21.01 -19.79 10.22
CA PRO A 335 19.74 -19.56 10.90
C PRO A 335 19.29 -18.12 10.70
N ASN A 336 17.98 -17.91 10.68
CA ASN A 336 17.40 -16.56 10.58
C ASN A 336 18.03 -15.67 11.67
N LYS A 337 18.78 -14.67 11.25
CA LYS A 337 19.31 -13.67 12.16
C LYS A 337 18.20 -12.65 12.44
N HIS A 338 17.67 -12.68 13.65
CA HIS A 338 16.75 -11.63 14.07
C HIS A 338 17.51 -10.32 14.19
N LEU A 339 16.95 -9.26 13.59
CA LEU A 339 17.54 -7.93 13.63
C LEU A 339 17.33 -7.24 14.99
N LEU A 340 16.32 -7.68 15.73
CA LEU A 340 16.03 -7.25 17.10
C LEU A 340 16.32 -8.39 18.06
N SER A 341 17.08 -8.13 19.13
CA SER A 341 17.25 -9.07 20.23
C SER A 341 16.25 -8.80 21.35
N GLU A 342 16.20 -7.58 21.82
CA GLU A 342 15.32 -7.11 22.87
C GLU A 342 15.06 -5.62 22.71
N ALA A 343 13.94 -5.15 23.22
CA ALA A 343 13.60 -3.73 23.25
C ALA A 343 12.69 -3.41 24.44
N ASN A 344 12.64 -2.14 24.81
CA ASN A 344 11.67 -1.57 25.75
C ASN A 344 11.01 -0.35 25.12
N LEU A 345 9.91 0.10 25.68
CA LEU A 345 9.20 1.31 25.25
C LEU A 345 8.90 2.20 26.46
N GLU A 346 9.35 3.43 26.37
CA GLU A 346 9.05 4.48 27.34
C GLU A 346 8.17 5.57 26.70
N LEU A 347 7.16 6.02 27.41
CA LEU A 347 6.31 7.14 27.01
C LEU A 347 6.42 8.23 28.08
N ASN A 348 6.84 9.42 27.67
CA ASN A 348 7.01 10.57 28.56
C ASN A 348 7.92 10.28 29.79
N GLY A 349 8.99 9.49 29.59
CA GLY A 349 9.91 9.10 30.64
C GLY A 349 9.38 8.02 31.60
N ILE A 350 8.24 7.43 31.29
CA ILE A 350 7.67 6.32 32.07
C ILE A 350 7.73 5.06 31.22
N GLU A 351 8.27 3.98 31.79
CA GLU A 351 8.32 2.67 31.17
C GLU A 351 6.89 2.16 30.90
N ARG A 352 6.54 2.02 29.61
CA ARG A 352 5.25 1.48 29.16
C ARG A 352 5.31 -0.01 28.96
N ILE A 353 6.38 -0.48 28.32
CA ILE A 353 6.67 -1.88 28.07
C ILE A 353 8.10 -2.13 28.57
N PRO A 354 8.30 -2.98 29.58
CA PRO A 354 9.64 -3.33 30.05
C PRO A 354 10.41 -4.08 28.96
N THR A 355 11.70 -4.22 29.13
CA THR A 355 12.57 -4.94 28.21
C THR A 355 12.02 -6.33 27.93
N ARG A 356 11.73 -6.62 26.69
CA ARG A 356 11.19 -7.87 26.16
C ARG A 356 12.00 -8.36 24.99
N ASP A 357 12.01 -9.67 24.79
CA ASP A 357 12.67 -10.34 23.69
C ASP A 357 11.96 -10.11 22.35
N TYR A 358 12.62 -10.49 21.25
CA TYR A 358 12.08 -10.30 19.90
C TYR A 358 10.75 -11.01 19.67
N LYS A 359 10.47 -12.18 20.33
CA LYS A 359 9.20 -12.91 20.15
C LYS A 359 8.01 -12.12 20.66
N PHE A 360 8.18 -11.38 21.76
CA PHE A 360 7.16 -10.47 22.25
C PHE A 360 6.83 -9.42 21.17
N TRP A 361 7.85 -8.78 20.62
CA TRP A 361 7.67 -7.69 19.66
C TRP A 361 7.19 -8.14 18.29
N HIS A 362 7.66 -9.29 17.79
CA HIS A 362 7.35 -9.78 16.46
C HIS A 362 6.09 -10.65 16.38
N HIS A 363 5.80 -11.41 17.42
CA HIS A 363 4.73 -12.40 17.36
C HIS A 363 3.57 -12.07 18.29
N LEU A 364 3.84 -11.77 19.57
CA LEU A 364 2.77 -11.55 20.53
C LEU A 364 2.00 -10.27 20.24
N GLN A 365 2.69 -9.16 19.95
CA GLN A 365 2.02 -7.90 19.63
C GLN A 365 1.19 -8.00 18.33
N ASN A 366 1.67 -8.70 17.32
CA ASN A 366 0.90 -8.93 16.08
C ASN A 366 -0.29 -9.87 16.28
N TYR A 367 -0.24 -10.76 17.25
CA TYR A 367 -1.35 -11.65 17.57
C TYR A 367 -2.45 -10.94 18.38
N GLU A 368 -2.10 -9.97 19.22
CA GLU A 368 -3.05 -9.22 20.06
C GLU A 368 -3.76 -8.09 19.30
N HIS A 369 -3.21 -7.62 18.19
CA HIS A 369 -3.74 -6.56 17.32
C HIS A 369 -4.26 -7.10 15.99
#